data_88a635cea16ebbc0fd83725e7b2af57f
#
_entry.id   88a635cea16ebbc0fd83725e7b2af57f
#
_cell.length_a   1.000
_cell.length_b   1.000
_cell.length_c   1.000
_cell.angle_alpha   90.00
_cell.angle_beta   90.00
_cell.angle_gamma   90.00
#
_symmetry.space_group_name_H-M   'P 1'
#
loop_
_entity.id
_entity.type
_entity.pdbx_description
1 polymer ?
#
loop_
_entity_poly.entity_id
_entity_poly.type
_entity_poly.pdbx_seq_one_letter_code
_entity_poly.pdbx_strand_id
1 'polypeptide(L)'
;MSTIEESIEVNVPVSTAYNQWTQFEEFPRFMEGVEEIRQVSDSRMHWKTRIAGVEREFDAEITEQHPDHRIAWRSVEGTDHAGVVTFHRISDDVTRIMLQLDSEPEGAVEKIGDALGILKRRVKGDLGRFKEMMESRGAETGAWRGDIEGPGEAGGRFAPGSPTESTDTTVGGTSGTA
;
A
#
# COMPACT_ATOMS: atom_id res chain seq x y z
N MET A 1 10.95 14.62 -11.79
CA MET A 1 10.40 13.36 -11.28
C MET A 1 9.85 12.54 -12.41
N SER A 2 10.27 11.31 -12.49
CA SER A 2 9.77 10.37 -13.50
C SER A 2 8.73 9.46 -12.87
N THR A 3 7.53 9.46 -13.43
CA THR A 3 6.43 8.60 -13.00
C THR A 3 6.31 7.42 -13.95
N ILE A 4 6.28 6.23 -13.40
CA ILE A 4 6.01 5.00 -14.13
C ILE A 4 4.68 4.45 -13.66
N GLU A 5 3.83 4.10 -14.61
CA GLU A 5 2.54 3.47 -14.36
C GLU A 5 2.42 2.20 -15.18
N GLU A 6 2.15 1.10 -14.50
CA GLU A 6 1.89 -0.20 -15.12
C GLU A 6 0.73 -0.89 -14.41
N SER A 7 -0.02 -1.67 -15.15
CA SER A 7 -1.14 -2.42 -14.61
C SER A 7 -1.12 -3.87 -15.09
N ILE A 8 -1.75 -4.75 -14.32
CA ILE A 8 -1.89 -6.16 -14.64
C ILE A 8 -3.20 -6.71 -14.06
N GLU A 9 -3.80 -7.67 -14.74
CA GLU A 9 -4.91 -8.45 -14.21
C GLU A 9 -4.38 -9.75 -13.61
N VAL A 10 -4.83 -10.05 -12.40
CA VAL A 10 -4.45 -11.25 -11.65
C VAL A 10 -5.72 -12.04 -11.33
N ASN A 11 -5.70 -13.34 -11.59
CA ASN A 11 -6.85 -14.22 -11.40
C ASN A 11 -6.97 -14.69 -9.94
N VAL A 12 -7.17 -13.73 -9.05
CA VAL A 12 -7.47 -13.94 -7.63
C VAL A 12 -8.46 -12.87 -7.15
N PRO A 13 -9.20 -13.12 -6.07
CA PRO A 13 -10.07 -12.11 -5.47
C PRO A 13 -9.30 -10.86 -5.03
N VAL A 14 -9.96 -9.71 -5.02
CA VAL A 14 -9.34 -8.43 -4.63
C VAL A 14 -8.75 -8.47 -3.22
N SER A 15 -9.42 -9.13 -2.29
CA SER A 15 -8.91 -9.28 -0.93
C SER A 15 -7.62 -10.11 -0.87
N THR A 16 -7.52 -11.16 -1.66
CA THR A 16 -6.32 -12.00 -1.76
C THR A 16 -5.13 -11.21 -2.31
N ALA A 17 -5.34 -10.48 -3.40
CA ALA A 17 -4.30 -9.62 -4.00
C ALA A 17 -3.87 -8.52 -3.03
N TYR A 18 -4.81 -7.84 -2.43
CA TYR A 18 -4.54 -6.77 -1.45
C TYR A 18 -3.79 -7.31 -0.23
N ASN A 19 -4.29 -8.39 0.38
CA ASN A 19 -3.67 -8.98 1.57
C ASN A 19 -2.22 -9.38 1.31
N GLN A 20 -1.91 -9.99 0.17
CA GLN A 20 -0.53 -10.33 -0.17
C GLN A 20 0.34 -9.08 -0.32
N TRP A 21 -0.18 -8.01 -0.90
CA TRP A 21 0.56 -6.76 -1.05
C TRP A 21 0.88 -6.09 0.29
N THR A 22 0.10 -6.33 1.33
CA THR A 22 0.39 -5.84 2.68
C THR A 22 1.58 -6.54 3.34
N GLN A 23 2.04 -7.65 2.77
CA GLN A 23 3.17 -8.40 3.26
C GLN A 23 4.46 -7.91 2.60
N PHE A 24 4.91 -6.72 2.99
CA PHE A 24 6.05 -6.03 2.38
C PHE A 24 7.35 -6.83 2.48
N GLU A 25 7.54 -7.61 3.53
CA GLU A 25 8.73 -8.46 3.70
C GLU A 25 8.82 -9.58 2.67
N GLU A 26 7.74 -9.87 1.98
CA GLU A 26 7.66 -10.85 0.89
C GLU A 26 8.01 -10.24 -0.49
N PHE A 27 8.15 -8.93 -0.62
CA PHE A 27 8.43 -8.25 -1.87
C PHE A 27 9.66 -8.76 -2.63
N PRO A 28 10.76 -9.16 -1.97
CA PRO A 28 11.89 -9.74 -2.67
C PRO A 28 11.56 -10.96 -3.54
N ARG A 29 10.46 -11.64 -3.28
CA ARG A 29 10.04 -12.82 -4.04
C ARG A 29 9.57 -12.50 -5.45
N PHE A 30 9.06 -11.29 -5.69
CA PHE A 30 8.57 -10.87 -7.00
C PHE A 30 9.16 -9.56 -7.50
N MET A 31 9.69 -8.72 -6.64
CA MET A 31 10.37 -7.47 -7.01
C MET A 31 11.88 -7.68 -7.10
N GLU A 32 12.38 -7.72 -8.31
CA GLU A 32 13.80 -8.03 -8.60
C GLU A 32 14.77 -7.02 -8.00
N GLY A 33 14.39 -5.75 -7.94
CA GLY A 33 15.24 -4.68 -7.39
C GLY A 33 15.20 -4.56 -5.87
N VAL A 34 14.36 -5.31 -5.19
CA VAL A 34 14.23 -5.28 -3.73
C VAL A 34 14.93 -6.47 -3.11
N GLU A 35 15.99 -6.23 -2.35
CA GLU A 35 16.71 -7.28 -1.64
C GLU A 35 16.05 -7.65 -0.32
N GLU A 36 15.61 -6.65 0.43
CA GLU A 36 15.00 -6.83 1.73
C GLU A 36 14.07 -5.66 2.05
N ILE A 37 12.94 -5.97 2.66
CA ILE A 37 12.11 -5.00 3.35
C ILE A 37 11.89 -5.51 4.76
N ARG A 38 12.10 -4.65 5.74
CA ARG A 38 11.82 -4.93 7.13
C ARG A 38 10.78 -3.94 7.63
N GLN A 39 9.62 -4.44 8.04
CA GLN A 39 8.58 -3.63 8.61
C GLN A 39 8.86 -3.37 10.10
N VAL A 40 9.05 -2.12 10.46
CA VAL A 40 9.42 -1.71 11.83
C VAL A 40 8.22 -1.24 12.64
N SER A 41 7.13 -0.87 11.98
CA SER A 41 5.84 -0.54 12.59
C SER A 41 4.72 -0.72 11.57
N ASP A 42 3.48 -0.44 11.93
CA ASP A 42 2.34 -0.53 11.00
C ASP A 42 2.47 0.42 9.80
N SER A 43 3.21 1.53 9.94
CA SER A 43 3.39 2.53 8.91
C SER A 43 4.83 2.75 8.46
N ARG A 44 5.81 2.10 9.08
CA ARG A 44 7.23 2.29 8.76
C ARG A 44 7.90 1.01 8.30
N MET A 45 8.77 1.17 7.30
CA MET A 45 9.55 0.10 6.71
C MET A 45 10.98 0.55 6.45
N HIS A 46 11.91 -0.37 6.56
CA HIS A 46 13.28 -0.19 6.09
C HIS A 46 13.47 -1.01 4.81
N TRP A 47 13.90 -0.34 3.75
CA TRP A 47 14.09 -0.92 2.43
C TRP A 47 15.56 -1.04 2.09
N LYS A 48 15.93 -2.16 1.52
CA LYS A 48 17.23 -2.37 0.88
C LYS A 48 17.00 -2.78 -0.56
N THR A 49 17.49 -1.96 -1.48
CA THR A 49 17.32 -2.18 -2.91
C THR A 49 18.68 -2.28 -3.61
N ARG A 50 18.70 -3.03 -4.70
CA ARG A 50 19.81 -3.07 -5.63
C ARG A 50 19.29 -2.97 -7.05
N ILE A 51 19.49 -1.82 -7.67
CA ILE A 51 19.03 -1.52 -9.01
C ILE A 51 20.22 -1.14 -9.88
N ALA A 52 20.43 -1.87 -10.99
CA ALA A 52 21.55 -1.67 -11.90
C ALA A 52 22.94 -1.64 -11.19
N GLY A 53 23.13 -2.52 -10.19
CA GLY A 53 24.37 -2.61 -9.42
C GLY A 53 24.52 -1.58 -8.31
N VAL A 54 23.57 -0.66 -8.15
CA VAL A 54 23.59 0.36 -7.09
C VAL A 54 22.74 -0.09 -5.92
N GLU A 55 23.39 -0.29 -4.78
CA GLU A 55 22.71 -0.57 -3.51
C GLU A 55 22.23 0.74 -2.87
N ARG A 56 21.00 0.70 -2.32
CA ARG A 56 20.44 1.80 -1.54
C ARG A 56 19.67 1.25 -0.35
N GLU A 57 19.79 1.94 0.75
CA GLU A 57 18.98 1.70 1.95
C GLU A 57 18.25 2.98 2.31
N PHE A 58 16.99 2.87 2.62
CA PHE A 58 16.16 4.01 3.04
C PHE A 58 14.97 3.55 3.85
N ASP A 59 14.47 4.45 4.68
CA ASP A 59 13.22 4.25 5.39
C ASP A 59 12.07 4.78 4.55
N ALA A 60 10.98 4.04 4.51
CA ALA A 60 9.75 4.42 3.87
C ALA A 60 8.59 4.42 4.85
N GLU A 61 7.66 5.31 4.62
CA GLU A 61 6.43 5.45 5.38
C GLU A 61 5.23 5.14 4.50
N ILE A 62 4.30 4.34 5.04
CA ILE A 62 3.00 4.16 4.41
C ILE A 62 2.18 5.40 4.72
N THR A 63 1.85 6.17 3.71
CA THR A 63 1.14 7.44 3.84
C THR A 63 -0.38 7.28 3.75
N GLU A 64 -0.83 6.21 3.09
CA GLU A 64 -2.25 5.91 2.90
C GLU A 64 -2.43 4.41 2.73
N GLN A 65 -3.42 3.84 3.39
CA GLN A 65 -3.77 2.43 3.22
C GLN A 65 -5.26 2.22 3.48
N HIS A 66 -5.95 1.71 2.46
CA HIS A 66 -7.36 1.36 2.53
C HIS A 66 -7.55 -0.07 2.02
N PRO A 67 -8.09 -0.98 2.85
CA PRO A 67 -8.30 -2.38 2.46
C PRO A 67 -9.02 -2.54 1.13
N ASP A 68 -8.48 -3.41 0.28
CA ASP A 68 -9.00 -3.76 -1.05
C ASP A 68 -9.02 -2.60 -2.07
N HIS A 69 -8.48 -1.44 -1.73
CA HIS A 69 -8.49 -0.26 -2.58
C HIS A 69 -7.10 0.28 -2.91
N ARG A 70 -6.30 0.64 -1.90
CA ARG A 70 -5.11 1.43 -2.15
C ARG A 70 -4.08 1.32 -1.03
N ILE A 71 -2.80 1.33 -1.43
CA ILE A 71 -1.66 1.51 -0.54
C ILE A 71 -0.73 2.54 -1.18
N ALA A 72 -0.35 3.57 -0.43
CA ALA A 72 0.63 4.56 -0.86
C ALA A 72 1.78 4.64 0.16
N TRP A 73 2.98 4.80 -0.34
CA TRP A 73 4.18 4.95 0.49
C TRP A 73 5.16 5.95 -0.13
N ARG A 74 6.06 6.45 0.70
CA ARG A 74 7.15 7.32 0.26
C ARG A 74 8.38 7.14 1.15
N SER A 75 9.54 7.46 0.61
CA SER A 75 10.76 7.55 1.40
C SER A 75 10.69 8.71 2.38
N VAL A 76 11.29 8.54 3.55
CA VAL A 76 11.31 9.57 4.61
C VAL A 76 12.54 10.44 4.49
N GLU A 77 13.68 9.83 4.18
CA GLU A 77 14.96 10.51 4.03
C GLU A 77 15.79 9.89 2.91
N GLY A 78 16.62 10.68 2.27
CA GLY A 78 17.59 10.23 1.27
C GLY A 78 17.01 10.13 -0.12
N THR A 79 16.89 8.93 -0.63
CA THR A 79 16.43 8.67 -2.01
C THR A 79 14.96 9.05 -2.18
N ASP A 80 14.67 9.90 -3.16
CA ASP A 80 13.29 10.21 -3.52
C ASP A 80 12.63 9.00 -4.19
N HIS A 81 11.73 8.37 -3.46
CA HIS A 81 10.97 7.23 -3.90
C HIS A 81 9.57 7.29 -3.31
N ALA A 82 8.58 7.17 -4.16
CA ALA A 82 7.19 7.07 -3.75
C ALA A 82 6.46 6.07 -4.64
N GLY A 83 5.48 5.41 -4.09
CA GLY A 83 4.68 4.45 -4.82
C GLY A 83 3.22 4.46 -4.38
N VAL A 84 2.36 4.11 -5.32
CA VAL A 84 0.94 3.89 -5.09
C VAL A 84 0.53 2.63 -5.82
N VAL A 85 -0.09 1.71 -5.11
CA VAL A 85 -0.76 0.56 -5.71
C VAL A 85 -2.25 0.69 -5.48
N THR A 86 -3.02 0.51 -6.55
CA THR A 86 -4.49 0.51 -6.49
C THR A 86 -5.02 -0.84 -6.95
N PHE A 87 -6.12 -1.26 -6.34
CA PHE A 87 -6.76 -2.54 -6.58
C PHE A 87 -8.17 -2.31 -7.10
N HIS A 88 -8.47 -2.91 -8.25
CA HIS A 88 -9.78 -2.79 -8.88
C HIS A 88 -10.37 -4.19 -9.07
N ARG A 89 -11.49 -4.44 -8.42
CA ARG A 89 -12.24 -5.67 -8.62
C ARG A 89 -12.84 -5.69 -10.01
N ILE A 90 -12.43 -6.64 -10.84
CA ILE A 90 -13.00 -6.88 -12.16
C ILE A 90 -14.16 -7.89 -12.05
N SER A 91 -13.95 -8.96 -11.27
CA SER A 91 -14.94 -9.97 -10.94
C SER A 91 -14.62 -10.57 -9.58
N ASP A 92 -15.39 -11.55 -9.12
CA ASP A 92 -15.12 -12.23 -7.85
C ASP A 92 -13.73 -12.87 -7.78
N ASP A 93 -13.18 -13.28 -8.92
CA ASP A 93 -11.91 -14.01 -9.04
C ASP A 93 -10.85 -13.29 -9.88
N VAL A 94 -11.09 -12.04 -10.27
CA VAL A 94 -10.14 -11.26 -11.07
C VAL A 94 -9.98 -9.86 -10.51
N THR A 95 -8.73 -9.45 -10.34
CA THR A 95 -8.36 -8.13 -9.83
C THR A 95 -7.40 -7.45 -10.80
N ARG A 96 -7.64 -6.19 -11.10
CA ARG A 96 -6.66 -5.34 -11.78
C ARG A 96 -5.84 -4.59 -10.74
N ILE A 97 -4.55 -4.72 -10.84
CA ILE A 97 -3.59 -4.02 -10.00
C ILE A 97 -2.90 -2.96 -10.84
N MET A 98 -2.90 -1.72 -10.37
CA MET A 98 -2.17 -0.62 -10.98
C MET A 98 -1.09 -0.15 -10.02
N LEU A 99 0.16 -0.17 -10.47
CA LEU A 99 1.31 0.31 -9.71
C LEU A 99 1.85 1.57 -10.36
N GLN A 100 1.94 2.63 -9.57
CA GLN A 100 2.51 3.90 -9.96
C GLN A 100 3.72 4.19 -9.09
N LEU A 101 4.87 4.39 -9.71
CA LEU A 101 6.12 4.70 -9.02
C LEU A 101 6.66 6.04 -9.47
N ASP A 102 6.97 6.87 -8.50
CA ASP A 102 7.72 8.11 -8.69
C ASP A 102 9.13 7.90 -8.15
N SER A 103 10.12 8.12 -8.99
CA SER A 103 11.51 7.96 -8.63
C SER A 103 12.36 9.00 -9.36
N GLU A 104 13.28 9.62 -8.62
CA GLU A 104 14.34 10.40 -9.23
C GLU A 104 15.55 9.50 -9.43
N PRO A 105 15.97 9.29 -10.68
CA PRO A 105 17.23 8.61 -10.95
C PRO A 105 18.38 9.52 -10.54
N GLU A 106 19.01 9.23 -9.41
CA GLU A 106 20.22 9.92 -9.00
C GLU A 106 21.38 9.63 -9.94
N GLY A 107 22.05 10.68 -10.38
CA GLY A 107 23.40 10.64 -10.91
C GLY A 107 23.57 10.38 -12.39
N ALA A 108 22.54 10.33 -13.21
CA ALA A 108 22.66 10.12 -14.66
C ALA A 108 21.69 10.97 -15.46
N VAL A 109 21.86 12.28 -15.40
CA VAL A 109 21.07 13.26 -16.19
C VAL A 109 21.18 12.98 -17.70
N GLU A 110 22.24 12.31 -18.13
CA GLU A 110 22.53 12.02 -19.54
C GLU A 110 21.85 10.78 -20.11
N LYS A 111 21.25 9.91 -19.26
CA LYS A 111 20.62 8.65 -19.66
C LYS A 111 19.17 8.50 -19.20
N ILE A 112 18.49 9.61 -19.02
CA ILE A 112 17.11 9.63 -18.48
C ILE A 112 16.15 8.73 -19.30
N GLY A 113 16.27 8.73 -20.61
CA GLY A 113 15.43 7.89 -21.49
C GLY A 113 15.66 6.39 -21.29
N ASP A 114 16.90 5.97 -21.20
CA ASP A 114 17.27 4.57 -21.03
C ASP A 114 16.95 4.06 -19.62
N ALA A 115 17.21 4.88 -18.61
CA ALA A 115 16.90 4.55 -17.23
C ALA A 115 15.39 4.35 -17.01
N LEU A 116 14.57 5.20 -17.61
CA LEU A 116 13.11 5.10 -17.52
C LEU A 116 12.59 3.82 -18.19
N GLY A 117 13.12 3.48 -19.37
CA GLY A 117 12.78 2.24 -20.07
C GLY A 117 13.15 0.98 -19.31
N ILE A 118 14.31 0.97 -18.66
CA ILE A 118 14.77 -0.13 -17.80
C ILE A 118 13.86 -0.28 -16.59
N LEU A 119 13.54 0.81 -15.93
CA LEU A 119 12.66 0.81 -14.76
C LEU A 119 11.24 0.36 -15.10
N LYS A 120 10.72 0.81 -16.24
CA LYS A 120 9.41 0.39 -16.75
C LYS A 120 9.34 -1.11 -17.00
N ARG A 121 10.35 -1.68 -17.66
CA ARG A 121 10.45 -3.13 -17.88
C ARG A 121 10.53 -3.90 -16.56
N ARG A 122 11.25 -3.38 -15.60
CA ARG A 122 11.38 -3.99 -14.28
C ARG A 122 10.04 -4.04 -13.57
N VAL A 123 9.32 -2.93 -13.51
CA VAL A 123 7.99 -2.85 -12.90
C VAL A 123 7.02 -3.82 -13.57
N LYS A 124 7.02 -3.87 -14.89
CA LYS A 124 6.21 -4.81 -15.65
C LYS A 124 6.55 -6.26 -15.35
N GLY A 125 7.84 -6.58 -15.25
CA GLY A 125 8.32 -7.90 -14.85
C GLY A 125 7.94 -8.26 -13.43
N ASP A 126 8.04 -7.32 -12.50
CA ASP A 126 7.67 -7.51 -11.10
C ASP A 126 6.18 -7.82 -10.95
N LEU A 127 5.32 -7.09 -11.65
CA LEU A 127 3.88 -7.37 -11.68
C LEU A 127 3.58 -8.73 -12.30
N GLY A 128 4.28 -9.12 -13.34
CA GLY A 128 4.17 -10.45 -13.95
C GLY A 128 4.53 -11.56 -12.99
N ARG A 129 5.60 -11.39 -12.21
CA ARG A 129 6.01 -12.34 -11.17
C ARG A 129 5.02 -12.40 -10.03
N PHE A 130 4.46 -11.28 -9.61
CA PHE A 130 3.38 -11.24 -8.62
C PHE A 130 2.17 -12.05 -9.09
N LYS A 131 1.74 -11.83 -10.35
CA LYS A 131 0.66 -12.58 -10.98
C LYS A 131 0.91 -14.09 -10.93
N GLU A 132 2.08 -14.51 -11.38
CA GLU A 132 2.47 -15.92 -11.38
C GLU A 132 2.46 -16.52 -9.97
N MET A 133 3.03 -15.80 -9.02
CA MET A 133 3.08 -16.23 -7.63
C MET A 133 1.68 -16.40 -7.04
N MET A 134 0.80 -15.44 -7.26
CA MET A 134 -0.55 -15.47 -6.72
C MET A 134 -1.42 -16.54 -7.38
N GLU A 135 -1.37 -16.66 -8.69
CA GLU A 135 -2.15 -17.66 -9.42
C GLU A 135 -1.68 -19.09 -9.14
N SER A 136 -0.38 -19.29 -8.92
CA SER A 136 0.18 -20.60 -8.55
C SER A 136 -0.18 -21.01 -7.14
N ARG A 137 -0.16 -20.06 -6.23
CA ARG A 137 -0.42 -20.30 -4.80
C ARG A 137 -1.91 -20.29 -4.46
N GLY A 138 -2.69 -19.41 -5.08
CA GLY A 138 -4.12 -19.26 -4.85
C GLY A 138 -4.52 -18.66 -3.51
N ALA A 139 -3.56 -18.32 -2.66
CA ALA A 139 -3.79 -17.76 -1.33
C ALA A 139 -2.68 -16.80 -0.93
N GLU A 140 -3.01 -15.83 -0.10
CA GLU A 140 -2.07 -14.90 0.52
C GLU A 140 -1.28 -15.55 1.66
N THR A 141 -0.09 -15.00 1.97
CA THR A 141 0.75 -15.45 3.10
C THR A 141 0.39 -14.81 4.42
N GLY A 142 -0.37 -13.75 4.38
CA GLY A 142 -0.80 -12.98 5.54
C GLY A 142 -1.64 -11.80 5.11
N ALA A 143 -2.06 -11.00 6.07
CA ALA A 143 -2.86 -9.81 5.83
C ALA A 143 -2.67 -8.79 6.93
N TRP A 144 -2.70 -7.52 6.54
CA TRP A 144 -2.89 -6.40 7.44
C TRP A 144 -4.01 -5.53 6.86
N ARG A 145 -5.09 -5.37 7.60
CA ARG A 145 -6.32 -4.73 7.09
C ARG A 145 -6.68 -3.46 7.87
N GLY A 146 -5.71 -2.84 8.49
CA GLY A 146 -5.88 -1.54 9.11
C GLY A 146 -6.02 -0.42 8.07
N ASP A 147 -6.52 0.71 8.51
CA ASP A 147 -6.72 1.92 7.71
C ASP A 147 -5.68 2.98 8.08
N ILE A 148 -5.04 3.57 7.07
CA ILE A 148 -4.15 4.72 7.23
C ILE A 148 -4.66 5.80 6.29
N GLU A 149 -5.11 6.92 6.87
CA GLU A 149 -5.66 8.02 6.08
C GLU A 149 -4.57 8.88 5.44
N GLY A 150 -4.78 9.24 4.20
CA GLY A 150 -3.88 10.09 3.44
C GLY A 150 -3.87 11.55 3.95
N PRO A 151 -2.83 12.32 3.64
CA PRO A 151 -2.64 13.68 4.18
C PRO A 151 -3.67 14.72 3.73
N GLY A 152 -4.66 14.37 2.93
CA GLY A 152 -5.71 15.28 2.46
C GLY A 152 -7.08 15.07 3.12
N GLU A 153 -7.27 14.03 3.90
CA GLU A 153 -8.60 13.62 4.39
C GLU A 153 -8.87 13.97 5.87
N ALA A 154 -7.95 14.64 6.53
CA ALA A 154 -8.07 14.99 7.95
C ALA A 154 -9.19 16.00 8.27
N GLY A 155 -9.98 16.42 7.28
CA GLY A 155 -11.02 17.43 7.43
C GLY A 155 -12.47 16.94 7.43
N GLY A 156 -12.72 15.65 7.34
CA GLY A 156 -14.08 15.14 7.12
C GLY A 156 -14.48 13.94 7.96
N ARG A 157 -14.01 13.84 9.19
CA ARG A 157 -14.51 12.77 10.07
C ARG A 157 -15.91 13.09 10.59
N PHE A 158 -16.90 12.47 9.98
CA PHE A 158 -18.06 12.08 10.74
C PHE A 158 -17.66 10.85 11.56
N ALA A 159 -17.30 11.07 12.80
CA ALA A 159 -17.31 9.98 13.77
C ALA A 159 -18.73 9.42 13.77
N PRO A 160 -18.93 8.11 13.56
CA PRO A 160 -20.23 7.52 13.85
C PRO A 160 -20.51 7.79 15.30
N GLY A 161 -21.62 8.50 15.56
CA GLY A 161 -21.96 8.96 16.90
C GLY A 161 -21.92 7.81 17.88
N SER A 162 -21.20 8.04 18.94
CA SER A 162 -21.32 7.23 20.14
C SER A 162 -22.80 7.22 20.53
N PRO A 163 -23.37 6.09 20.88
CA PRO A 163 -24.72 6.07 21.38
C PRO A 163 -24.76 6.97 22.61
N THR A 164 -25.50 8.03 22.52
CA THR A 164 -25.82 8.85 23.69
C THR A 164 -26.62 7.98 24.63
N GLU A 165 -25.95 7.60 25.70
CA GLU A 165 -26.59 6.97 26.83
C GLU A 165 -27.60 7.98 27.39
N SER A 166 -28.87 7.75 27.10
CA SER A 166 -29.95 8.49 27.71
C SER A 166 -30.06 8.03 29.15
N THR A 167 -29.47 8.78 30.04
CA THR A 167 -29.80 8.64 31.46
C THR A 167 -31.19 9.21 31.65
N ASP A 168 -32.16 8.33 31.63
CA ASP A 168 -33.51 8.62 32.11
C ASP A 168 -33.44 8.73 33.63
N THR A 169 -33.36 9.94 34.12
CA THR A 169 -33.49 10.22 35.52
C THR A 169 -35.00 10.40 35.81
N THR A 170 -35.64 9.32 36.13
CA THR A 170 -36.98 9.35 36.68
C THR A 170 -36.93 9.95 38.11
N VAL A 171 -37.27 11.19 38.23
CA VAL A 171 -37.55 11.81 39.51
C VAL A 171 -38.96 11.39 39.95
N GLY A 172 -38.96 10.42 40.83
CA GLY A 172 -40.20 10.07 41.55
C GLY A 172 -40.61 11.18 42.50
N GLY A 173 -41.68 11.86 42.15
CA GLY A 173 -42.34 12.79 43.07
C GLY A 173 -43.14 12.04 44.11
N THR A 174 -42.77 12.23 45.36
CA THR A 174 -43.60 11.83 46.51
C THR A 174 -44.48 12.99 46.89
N SER A 175 -45.73 12.84 46.65
CA SER A 175 -46.74 13.71 47.26
C SER A 175 -47.12 13.14 48.62
N GLY A 176 -46.77 13.85 49.63
CA GLY A 176 -47.27 13.56 50.95
C GLY A 176 -48.69 14.13 51.11
N THR A 177 -49.54 13.37 51.68
CA THR A 177 -50.88 13.80 52.04
C THR A 177 -51.01 13.89 53.53
N ALA A 178 -51.63 14.92 53.90
CA ALA A 178 -52.10 15.14 55.26
C ALA A 178 -53.29 14.22 55.60
#